data_b1a95fe7db27d1224d4b1dd3c40598ec
#
_entry.id   b1a95fe7db27d1224d4b1dd3c40598ec
#
_cell.length_a   1.000
_cell.length_b   1.000
_cell.length_c   1.000
_cell.angle_alpha   90.00
_cell.angle_beta   90.00
_cell.angle_gamma   90.00
#
_symmetry.space_group_name_H-M   'P 1'
#
loop_
_entity.id
_entity.type
_entity.pdbx_description
1 polymer ?
#
loop_
_entity_poly.entity_id
_entity_poly.type
_entity_poly.pdbx_seq_one_letter_code
_entity_poly.pdbx_strand_id
1 'polypeptide(L)'
;LDGTTLNNNSELTQETIDTLHAVKNLGHEVAIVTGRPYRNSKQYYDQLNLGGPIANFNGALCHIPGMPEWDGKYHITLDSEFVLDLVAFNKTLPVDYLMVEGTELVYSDMEELPECPYYPKDQKPIVIGKNTKLQEQPTAVALFSDIEKQPEIKSKILDRYDNDIEIR
;
A
#
# COMPACT_ATOMS: atom_id res chain seq x y z
N LEU A 1 -1.59 8.21 8.08
CA LEU A 1 -1.17 7.67 9.37
C LEU A 1 0.22 8.17 9.74
N ASP A 2 1.23 7.75 8.99
CA ASP A 2 2.63 8.11 9.24
C ASP A 2 2.86 9.62 9.14
N GLY A 3 3.62 10.18 10.08
CA GLY A 3 3.91 11.62 10.14
C GLY A 3 2.70 12.53 10.47
N THR A 4 1.56 11.96 10.81
CA THR A 4 0.33 12.70 11.15
C THR A 4 -0.34 12.17 12.40
N THR A 5 -0.94 10.98 12.34
CA THR A 5 -1.70 10.36 13.43
C THR A 5 -0.82 9.52 14.35
N LEU A 6 0.25 8.94 13.78
CA LEU A 6 1.21 8.14 14.53
C LEU A 6 2.40 9.00 14.97
N ASN A 7 2.92 8.69 16.15
CA ASN A 7 4.15 9.27 16.67
C ASN A 7 5.40 8.71 15.96
N ASN A 8 6.59 9.16 16.33
CA ASN A 8 7.86 8.73 15.72
C ASN A 8 8.18 7.23 15.95
N ASN A 9 7.48 6.59 16.89
CA ASN A 9 7.60 5.15 17.15
C ASN A 9 6.55 4.32 16.39
N SER A 10 5.79 4.95 15.47
CA SER A 10 4.64 4.34 14.77
C SER A 10 3.53 3.87 15.71
N GLU A 11 3.26 4.61 16.79
CA GLU A 11 2.24 4.31 17.77
C GLU A 11 1.15 5.39 17.80
N LEU A 12 -0.09 4.99 18.12
CA LEU A 12 -1.18 5.90 18.48
C LEU A 12 -1.00 6.34 19.94
N THR A 13 -1.00 7.66 20.17
CA THR A 13 -1.03 8.17 21.53
C THR A 13 -2.45 8.15 22.08
N GLN A 14 -2.60 8.07 23.41
CA GLN A 14 -3.91 8.13 24.05
C GLN A 14 -4.62 9.46 23.74
N GLU A 15 -3.87 10.57 23.69
CA GLU A 15 -4.40 11.88 23.34
C GLU A 15 -5.02 11.89 21.92
N THR A 16 -4.37 11.26 20.95
CA THR A 16 -4.90 11.11 19.58
C THR A 16 -6.21 10.31 19.58
N ILE A 17 -6.24 9.18 20.30
CA ILE A 17 -7.42 8.32 20.39
C ILE A 17 -8.58 9.10 21.03
N ASP A 18 -8.36 9.73 22.16
CA ASP A 18 -9.40 10.49 22.90
C ASP A 18 -9.94 11.65 22.06
N THR A 19 -9.05 12.36 21.35
CA THR A 19 -9.44 13.47 20.47
C THR A 19 -10.34 13.01 19.33
N LEU A 20 -9.96 11.92 18.64
CA LEU A 20 -10.74 11.39 17.53
C LEU A 20 -12.10 10.85 18.00
N HIS A 21 -12.16 10.23 19.18
CA HIS A 21 -13.44 9.84 19.78
C HIS A 21 -14.31 11.03 20.17
N ALA A 22 -13.72 12.11 20.70
CA ALA A 22 -14.46 13.34 21.00
C ALA A 22 -15.06 13.95 19.72
N VAL A 23 -14.29 14.01 18.63
CA VAL A 23 -14.76 14.48 17.31
C VAL A 23 -15.94 13.63 16.82
N LYS A 24 -15.81 12.29 16.90
CA LYS A 24 -16.90 11.37 16.53
C LYS A 24 -18.15 11.58 17.38
N ASN A 25 -18.01 11.76 18.69
CA ASN A 25 -19.12 11.97 19.60
C ASN A 25 -19.87 13.30 19.35
N LEU A 26 -19.24 14.27 18.69
CA LEU A 26 -19.88 15.49 18.21
C LEU A 26 -20.65 15.29 16.89
N GLY A 27 -20.71 14.06 16.36
CA GLY A 27 -21.46 13.72 15.14
C GLY A 27 -20.67 13.84 13.86
N HIS A 28 -19.34 14.04 13.93
CA HIS A 28 -18.49 14.03 12.74
C HIS A 28 -18.14 12.59 12.32
N GLU A 29 -18.06 12.36 11.04
CA GLU A 29 -17.43 11.14 10.49
C GLU A 29 -15.91 11.30 10.46
N VAL A 30 -15.22 10.24 10.87
CA VAL A 30 -13.76 10.16 10.82
C VAL A 30 -13.35 9.06 9.85
N ALA A 31 -12.68 9.44 8.78
CA ALA A 31 -12.09 8.52 7.81
C ALA A 31 -10.58 8.45 7.97
N ILE A 32 -10.01 7.27 7.76
CA ILE A 32 -8.56 7.07 7.71
C ILE A 32 -8.13 7.04 6.25
N VAL A 33 -7.12 7.85 5.89
CA VAL A 33 -6.50 7.83 4.56
C VAL A 33 -5.02 7.57 4.70
N THR A 34 -4.50 6.56 4.00
CA THR A 34 -3.11 6.12 4.14
C THR A 34 -2.56 5.49 2.86
N GLY A 35 -1.25 5.61 2.65
CA GLY A 35 -0.55 4.83 1.62
C GLY A 35 -0.41 3.35 1.96
N ARG A 36 -0.53 2.99 3.25
CA ARG A 36 -0.40 1.61 3.70
C ARG A 36 -1.51 0.72 3.13
N PRO A 37 -1.23 -0.56 2.79
CA PRO A 37 -2.27 -1.56 2.59
C PRO A 37 -3.06 -1.80 3.88
N TYR A 38 -4.29 -2.35 3.75
CA TYR A 38 -5.15 -2.57 4.93
C TYR A 38 -4.50 -3.51 5.94
N ARG A 39 -3.85 -4.59 5.50
CA ARG A 39 -3.14 -5.54 6.38
C ARG A 39 -2.11 -4.85 7.31
N ASN A 40 -1.49 -3.75 6.85
CA ASN A 40 -0.48 -2.99 7.62
C ASN A 40 -1.07 -1.81 8.41
N SER A 41 -2.34 -1.46 8.19
CA SER A 41 -3.05 -0.40 8.89
C SER A 41 -4.18 -0.91 9.80
N LYS A 42 -4.56 -2.18 9.66
CA LYS A 42 -5.64 -2.81 10.40
C LYS A 42 -5.51 -2.65 11.91
N GLN A 43 -4.30 -2.84 12.47
CA GLN A 43 -4.06 -2.68 13.90
C GLN A 43 -4.44 -1.28 14.40
N TYR A 44 -4.16 -0.22 13.64
CA TYR A 44 -4.50 1.15 14.00
C TYR A 44 -5.99 1.42 13.82
N TYR A 45 -6.59 0.86 12.77
CA TYR A 45 -8.03 0.93 12.56
C TYR A 45 -8.80 0.30 13.72
N ASP A 46 -8.38 -0.89 14.14
CA ASP A 46 -8.99 -1.62 15.26
C ASP A 46 -8.78 -0.87 16.59
N GLN A 47 -7.57 -0.33 16.83
CA GLN A 47 -7.24 0.41 18.03
C GLN A 47 -8.04 1.72 18.14
N LEU A 48 -8.22 2.44 17.02
CA LEU A 48 -9.03 3.64 16.96
C LEU A 48 -10.52 3.35 17.12
N ASN A 49 -11.01 2.20 16.66
CA ASN A 49 -12.39 1.74 16.79
C ASN A 49 -13.44 2.81 16.41
N LEU A 50 -13.19 3.55 15.35
CA LEU A 50 -14.07 4.62 14.91
C LEU A 50 -15.21 4.14 14.01
N GLY A 51 -15.07 2.99 13.36
CA GLY A 51 -16.10 2.38 12.52
C GLY A 51 -16.41 3.14 11.23
N GLY A 52 -15.57 4.13 10.89
CA GLY A 52 -15.67 4.91 9.66
C GLY A 52 -14.93 4.25 8.49
N PRO A 53 -14.96 4.87 7.30
CA PRO A 53 -14.23 4.35 6.15
C PRO A 53 -12.71 4.45 6.30
N ILE A 54 -12.02 3.52 5.66
CA ILE A 54 -10.57 3.57 5.48
C ILE A 54 -10.24 3.51 3.99
N ALA A 55 -9.38 4.43 3.54
CA ALA A 55 -8.81 4.45 2.21
C ALA A 55 -7.33 4.08 2.28
N ASN A 56 -6.98 2.97 1.67
CA ASN A 56 -5.66 2.37 1.61
C ASN A 56 -5.00 2.58 0.24
N PHE A 57 -3.71 2.29 0.10
CA PHE A 57 -2.95 2.41 -1.15
C PHE A 57 -3.11 3.79 -1.80
N ASN A 58 -3.00 4.87 -1.00
CA ASN A 58 -3.21 6.25 -1.45
C ASN A 58 -4.59 6.50 -2.07
N GLY A 59 -5.60 5.72 -1.66
CA GLY A 59 -6.98 5.84 -2.14
C GLY A 59 -7.38 4.79 -3.18
N ALA A 60 -6.53 3.84 -3.57
CA ALA A 60 -6.92 2.81 -4.52
C ALA A 60 -7.91 1.79 -3.93
N LEU A 61 -7.93 1.60 -2.63
CA LEU A 61 -8.92 0.77 -1.93
C LEU A 61 -9.63 1.61 -0.87
N CYS A 62 -10.95 1.73 -0.97
CA CYS A 62 -11.79 2.37 0.06
C CYS A 62 -12.86 1.39 0.53
N HIS A 63 -12.98 1.21 1.84
CA HIS A 63 -13.95 0.30 2.43
C HIS A 63 -14.25 0.63 3.90
N ILE A 64 -15.31 0.06 4.44
CA ILE A 64 -15.54 -0.05 5.89
C ILE A 64 -15.34 -1.51 6.26
N PRO A 65 -14.29 -1.85 7.05
CA PRO A 65 -14.06 -3.22 7.50
C PRO A 65 -15.29 -3.80 8.21
N GLY A 66 -15.69 -5.01 7.82
CA GLY A 66 -16.91 -5.66 8.35
C GLY A 66 -18.22 -5.23 7.69
N MET A 67 -18.20 -4.27 6.74
CA MET A 67 -19.38 -3.83 5.98
C MET A 67 -19.18 -4.02 4.47
N PRO A 68 -19.22 -5.24 3.95
CA PRO A 68 -18.92 -5.52 2.54
C PRO A 68 -19.89 -4.86 1.56
N GLU A 69 -21.14 -4.60 1.99
CA GLU A 69 -22.20 -4.00 1.18
C GLU A 69 -22.28 -2.46 1.32
N TRP A 70 -21.25 -1.81 1.89
CA TRP A 70 -21.22 -0.36 1.97
C TRP A 70 -21.09 0.26 0.57
N ASP A 71 -22.01 1.13 0.17
CA ASP A 71 -22.10 1.72 -1.17
C ASP A 71 -20.87 2.53 -1.59
N GLY A 72 -20.10 3.05 -0.63
CA GLY A 72 -18.87 3.80 -0.89
C GLY A 72 -17.65 2.93 -1.14
N LYS A 73 -17.78 1.60 -1.09
CA LYS A 73 -16.68 0.67 -1.31
C LYS A 73 -16.25 0.68 -2.77
N TYR A 74 -14.94 0.79 -2.99
CA TYR A 74 -14.32 0.56 -4.30
C TYR A 74 -12.91 0.01 -4.16
N HIS A 75 -12.43 -0.61 -5.23
CA HIS A 75 -11.05 -1.10 -5.34
C HIS A 75 -10.57 -0.90 -6.78
N ILE A 76 -9.55 -0.08 -6.94
CA ILE A 76 -8.85 0.14 -8.21
C ILE A 76 -7.63 -0.76 -8.21
N THR A 77 -7.54 -1.62 -9.21
CA THR A 77 -6.46 -2.60 -9.36
C THR A 77 -5.66 -2.32 -10.62
N LEU A 78 -4.44 -2.83 -10.65
CA LEU A 78 -3.60 -2.84 -11.84
C LEU A 78 -3.91 -4.09 -12.67
N ASP A 79 -3.71 -3.99 -13.98
CA ASP A 79 -3.77 -5.15 -14.85
C ASP A 79 -2.62 -6.12 -14.56
N SER A 80 -2.94 -7.40 -14.46
CA SER A 80 -1.96 -8.44 -14.10
C SER A 80 -0.89 -8.65 -15.18
N GLU A 81 -1.24 -8.52 -16.47
CA GLU A 81 -0.29 -8.67 -17.56
C GLU A 81 0.68 -7.48 -17.59
N PHE A 82 0.16 -6.26 -17.39
CA PHE A 82 0.98 -5.07 -17.20
C PHE A 82 1.98 -5.24 -16.05
N VAL A 83 1.52 -5.71 -14.88
CA VAL A 83 2.40 -5.90 -13.72
C VAL A 83 3.48 -6.94 -13.99
N LEU A 84 3.16 -8.06 -14.64
CA LEU A 84 4.14 -9.09 -14.99
C LEU A 84 5.14 -8.60 -16.04
N ASP A 85 4.72 -7.76 -16.99
CA ASP A 85 5.63 -7.11 -17.93
C ASP A 85 6.56 -6.13 -17.21
N LEU A 86 6.05 -5.33 -16.27
CA LEU A 86 6.87 -4.43 -15.44
C LEU A 86 7.87 -5.21 -14.58
N VAL A 87 7.49 -6.34 -14.00
CA VAL A 87 8.39 -7.25 -13.26
C VAL A 87 9.52 -7.76 -14.17
N ALA A 88 9.22 -8.09 -15.40
CA ALA A 88 10.23 -8.51 -16.36
C ALA A 88 11.15 -7.34 -16.78
N PHE A 89 10.57 -6.17 -17.00
CA PHE A 89 11.29 -4.94 -17.37
C PHE A 89 12.17 -4.42 -16.24
N ASN A 90 11.73 -4.58 -14.97
CA ASN A 90 12.48 -4.17 -13.78
C ASN A 90 13.94 -4.67 -13.78
N LYS A 91 14.21 -5.84 -14.37
CA LYS A 91 15.57 -6.41 -14.50
C LYS A 91 16.53 -5.55 -15.32
N THR A 92 16.02 -4.60 -16.09
CA THR A 92 16.80 -3.66 -16.90
C THR A 92 16.98 -2.31 -16.24
N LEU A 93 16.33 -2.10 -15.08
CA LEU A 93 16.36 -0.86 -14.33
C LEU A 93 17.37 -0.95 -13.17
N PRO A 94 17.93 0.18 -12.73
CA PRO A 94 18.81 0.22 -11.57
C PRO A 94 18.02 0.19 -10.25
N VAL A 95 17.16 -0.81 -10.11
CA VAL A 95 16.29 -1.08 -8.94
C VAL A 95 16.94 -2.15 -8.08
N ASP A 96 16.93 -1.96 -6.78
CA ASP A 96 17.51 -2.91 -5.83
C ASP A 96 16.58 -4.11 -5.61
N TYR A 97 15.27 -3.85 -5.47
CA TYR A 97 14.21 -4.87 -5.44
C TYR A 97 12.85 -4.24 -5.73
N LEU A 98 11.89 -5.09 -6.05
CA LEU A 98 10.50 -4.68 -6.26
C LEU A 98 9.55 -5.42 -5.33
N MET A 99 8.39 -4.79 -5.11
CA MET A 99 7.24 -5.43 -4.47
C MET A 99 6.00 -5.20 -5.30
N VAL A 100 5.21 -6.25 -5.46
CA VAL A 100 3.85 -6.18 -6.00
C VAL A 100 2.88 -6.47 -4.86
N GLU A 101 1.97 -5.56 -4.63
CA GLU A 101 1.04 -5.62 -3.50
C GLU A 101 -0.40 -5.79 -3.96
N GLY A 102 -1.05 -6.81 -3.45
CA GLY A 102 -2.48 -6.96 -3.44
C GLY A 102 -3.07 -6.60 -2.07
N THR A 103 -4.33 -6.93 -1.83
CA THR A 103 -4.98 -6.68 -0.53
C THR A 103 -4.40 -7.55 0.58
N GLU A 104 -4.17 -8.83 0.31
CA GLU A 104 -3.71 -9.82 1.27
C GLU A 104 -2.28 -10.28 1.01
N LEU A 105 -1.89 -10.39 -0.27
CA LEU A 105 -0.62 -10.97 -0.68
C LEU A 105 0.40 -9.91 -1.07
N VAL A 106 1.65 -10.25 -0.86
CA VAL A 106 2.81 -9.50 -1.32
C VAL A 106 3.69 -10.43 -2.15
N TYR A 107 4.14 -9.94 -3.27
CA TYR A 107 5.13 -10.61 -4.11
C TYR A 107 6.39 -9.74 -4.17
N SER A 108 7.55 -10.38 -4.29
CA SER A 108 8.83 -9.67 -4.49
C SER A 108 9.77 -10.54 -5.33
N ASP A 109 10.74 -9.92 -5.95
CA ASP A 109 11.87 -10.62 -6.56
C ASP A 109 12.92 -11.09 -5.54
N MET A 110 12.69 -10.80 -4.24
CA MET A 110 13.49 -11.28 -3.12
C MET A 110 12.73 -12.34 -2.31
N GLU A 111 13.47 -13.29 -1.71
CA GLU A 111 12.91 -14.29 -0.79
C GLU A 111 12.59 -13.70 0.59
N GLU A 112 13.36 -12.69 0.99
CA GLU A 112 13.18 -11.95 2.25
C GLU A 112 13.29 -10.46 1.96
N LEU A 113 12.32 -9.69 2.48
CA LEU A 113 12.33 -8.24 2.35
C LEU A 113 13.27 -7.62 3.39
N PRO A 114 13.98 -6.54 3.05
CA PRO A 114 14.73 -5.76 4.03
C PRO A 114 13.82 -5.27 5.17
N GLU A 115 14.39 -5.17 6.39
CA GLU A 115 13.64 -4.59 7.50
C GLU A 115 13.16 -3.18 7.16
N CYS A 116 11.85 -3.00 7.25
CA CYS A 116 11.21 -1.72 6.98
C CYS A 116 10.14 -1.47 8.05
N PRO A 117 10.09 -0.28 8.66
CA PRO A 117 9.09 0.04 9.68
C PRO A 117 7.65 0.01 9.17
N TYR A 118 7.47 0.01 7.85
CA TYR A 118 6.15 0.00 7.21
C TYR A 118 5.62 -1.40 6.90
N TYR A 119 6.44 -2.45 7.07
CA TYR A 119 6.04 -3.83 6.81
C TYR A 119 6.14 -4.67 8.09
N PRO A 120 5.17 -5.54 8.36
CA PRO A 120 5.27 -6.50 9.45
C PRO A 120 6.49 -7.42 9.27
N LYS A 121 7.23 -7.66 10.34
CA LYS A 121 8.46 -8.51 10.31
C LYS A 121 8.20 -9.96 9.92
N ASP A 122 6.97 -10.42 10.06
CA ASP A 122 6.52 -11.78 9.77
C ASP A 122 5.90 -11.95 8.37
N GLN A 123 5.78 -10.87 7.62
CA GLN A 123 5.23 -10.90 6.27
C GLN A 123 6.30 -11.36 5.26
N LYS A 124 6.23 -12.63 4.86
CA LYS A 124 7.09 -13.17 3.80
C LYS A 124 6.45 -12.95 2.44
N PRO A 125 7.19 -12.41 1.46
CA PRO A 125 6.69 -12.28 0.10
C PRO A 125 6.63 -13.64 -0.61
N ILE A 126 5.74 -13.74 -1.59
CA ILE A 126 5.77 -14.80 -2.59
C ILE A 126 6.80 -14.39 -3.64
N VAL A 127 7.78 -15.24 -3.91
CA VAL A 127 8.81 -14.91 -4.90
C VAL A 127 8.18 -14.82 -6.29
N ILE A 128 8.33 -13.65 -6.94
CA ILE A 128 7.79 -13.40 -8.27
C ILE A 128 8.84 -13.58 -9.35
N GLY A 129 8.47 -14.27 -10.43
CA GLY A 129 9.27 -14.48 -11.62
C GLY A 129 8.43 -14.44 -12.89
N LYS A 130 9.07 -14.59 -14.04
CA LYS A 130 8.43 -14.48 -15.35
C LYS A 130 7.18 -15.35 -15.54
N ASN A 131 7.11 -16.49 -14.85
CA ASN A 131 6.01 -17.46 -14.99
C ASN A 131 5.10 -17.49 -13.74
N THR A 132 5.22 -16.51 -12.83
CA THR A 132 4.39 -16.45 -11.64
C THR A 132 2.96 -16.11 -12.04
N LYS A 133 2.02 -16.89 -11.55
CA LYS A 133 0.60 -16.56 -11.63
C LYS A 133 0.21 -15.80 -10.37
N LEU A 134 -0.23 -14.56 -10.54
CA LEU A 134 -0.76 -13.78 -9.43
C LEU A 134 -2.07 -14.42 -8.92
N GLN A 135 -2.20 -14.56 -7.60
CA GLN A 135 -3.33 -15.21 -6.96
C GLN A 135 -4.46 -14.23 -6.63
N GLU A 136 -4.14 -12.92 -6.68
CA GLU A 136 -5.11 -11.83 -6.56
C GLU A 136 -4.73 -10.70 -7.52
N GLN A 137 -5.66 -9.78 -7.78
CA GLN A 137 -5.39 -8.59 -8.59
C GLN A 137 -4.43 -7.66 -7.82
N PRO A 138 -3.33 -7.24 -8.46
CA PRO A 138 -2.39 -6.32 -7.83
C PRO A 138 -3.00 -4.92 -7.71
N THR A 139 -2.68 -4.23 -6.63
CA THR A 139 -3.14 -2.87 -6.35
C THR A 139 -2.01 -1.85 -6.54
N ALA A 140 -0.80 -2.24 -6.20
CA ALA A 140 0.37 -1.36 -6.29
C ALA A 140 1.63 -2.14 -6.67
N VAL A 141 2.57 -1.45 -7.29
CA VAL A 141 3.95 -1.91 -7.46
C VAL A 141 4.87 -0.87 -6.84
N ALA A 142 5.74 -1.30 -5.94
CA ALA A 142 6.77 -0.47 -5.34
C ALA A 142 8.15 -0.90 -5.86
N LEU A 143 8.93 0.06 -6.35
CA LEU A 143 10.30 -0.13 -6.79
C LEU A 143 11.23 0.56 -5.79
N PHE A 144 12.17 -0.17 -5.26
CA PHE A 144 13.11 0.32 -4.26
C PHE A 144 14.48 0.53 -4.88
N SER A 145 15.04 1.72 -4.71
CA SER A 145 16.33 2.11 -5.25
C SER A 145 16.94 3.27 -4.47
N ASP A 146 18.23 3.51 -4.67
CA ASP A 146 18.83 4.76 -4.22
C ASP A 146 18.09 5.97 -4.83
N ILE A 147 17.97 7.05 -4.04
CA ILE A 147 17.24 8.25 -4.43
C ILE A 147 17.79 8.89 -5.71
N GLU A 148 19.09 8.79 -5.94
CA GLU A 148 19.77 9.34 -7.12
C GLU A 148 19.38 8.63 -8.42
N LYS A 149 18.93 7.38 -8.34
CA LYS A 149 18.49 6.54 -9.49
C LYS A 149 17.03 6.76 -9.86
N GLN A 150 16.22 7.30 -8.95
CA GLN A 150 14.76 7.44 -9.14
C GLN A 150 14.37 8.23 -10.39
N PRO A 151 15.01 9.36 -10.76
CA PRO A 151 14.67 10.08 -11.98
C PRO A 151 14.88 9.26 -13.26
N GLU A 152 15.96 8.47 -13.31
CA GLU A 152 16.24 7.57 -14.45
C GLU A 152 15.20 6.45 -14.55
N ILE A 153 14.88 5.83 -13.42
CA ILE A 153 13.87 4.76 -13.34
C ILE A 153 12.53 5.30 -13.82
N LYS A 154 12.10 6.44 -13.29
CA LYS A 154 10.84 7.10 -13.67
C LYS A 154 10.78 7.40 -15.16
N SER A 155 11.84 7.98 -15.73
CA SER A 155 11.90 8.27 -17.17
C SER A 155 11.74 7.01 -18.01
N LYS A 156 12.51 5.96 -17.72
CA LYS A 156 12.46 4.69 -18.45
C LYS A 156 11.10 3.99 -18.40
N ILE A 157 10.42 4.09 -17.25
CA ILE A 157 9.08 3.51 -17.09
C ILE A 157 8.06 4.33 -17.90
N LEU A 158 8.09 5.65 -17.82
CA LEU A 158 7.20 6.53 -18.59
C LEU A 158 7.44 6.39 -20.11
N ASP A 159 8.69 6.26 -20.56
CA ASP A 159 9.04 6.04 -21.97
C ASP A 159 8.49 4.72 -22.51
N ARG A 160 8.37 3.68 -21.64
CA ARG A 160 7.85 2.36 -22.03
C ARG A 160 6.34 2.28 -22.02
N TYR A 161 5.69 2.86 -21.03
CA TYR A 161 4.26 2.67 -20.76
C TYR A 161 3.41 3.91 -21.03
N ASP A 162 3.96 4.91 -21.73
CA ASP A 162 3.35 6.21 -21.92
C ASP A 162 2.83 6.82 -20.60
N ASN A 163 1.96 7.79 -20.65
CA ASN A 163 1.44 8.44 -19.45
C ASN A 163 0.20 7.74 -18.85
N ASP A 164 -0.04 6.47 -19.16
CA ASP A 164 -1.21 5.72 -18.66
C ASP A 164 -1.03 5.25 -17.20
N ILE A 165 0.12 5.52 -16.60
CA ILE A 165 0.44 5.16 -15.22
C ILE A 165 0.80 6.38 -14.39
N GLU A 166 0.40 6.38 -13.13
CA GLU A 166 0.84 7.37 -12.14
C GLU A 166 2.00 6.83 -11.33
N ILE A 167 3.13 7.55 -11.33
CA ILE A 167 4.32 7.24 -10.53
C ILE A 167 4.48 8.31 -9.45
N ARG A 168 4.44 7.88 -8.21
CA ARG A 168 4.58 8.73 -7.01
C ARG A 168 5.90 8.48 -6.31
#